data_0cf78fbdd9ced64d78b7b7cd6517b6f3
#
_entry.id   0cf78fbdd9ced64d78b7b7cd6517b6f3
#
_cell.length_a   1.000
_cell.length_b   1.000
_cell.length_c   1.000
_cell.angle_alpha   90.00
_cell.angle_beta   90.00
_cell.angle_gamma   90.00
#
_symmetry.space_group_name_H-M   'P 1'
#
loop_
_entity.id
_entity.type
_entity.pdbx_description
1 polymer ?
#
loop_
_entity_poly.entity_id
_entity_poly.type
_entity_poly.pdbx_seq_one_letter_code
_entity_poly.pdbx_strand_id
1 'polypeptide(L)'
;MGVPCTNERAEDVTAHKSNNTTAGPPRPVLPIEPMSRLISRRHLAAAEAVRRSSAAFASRWLHTPAFATVSPEEISGSSPAEVQNFVQGKWIKSANWNWIVDPLNGDKFIKVAEIQGSELKPFVESLSKCPKHGLHNPLRAPERYLMYGDISAKAARVLGQPEVLDFFAKLVQRVAPKSYQQALAEVQVTQKFLENFCGDQVRFLARSFAVPGNHLGQMSNGYRWPYGPVAIITPFNFPLEIPLLQLMGALYMGNKPVLKVDSKVSIVMEQMIRLLHDCGLPAEDVDFINSDGITMNKLLLEANPKMTLFTGSSRVAEKLAADLQGRIKLEDAGFDWKILGPDVQEVDYISWVCDQDAYACSGQKCSAQSMLFMHKNWSSSGLLEKMKGLSQRRKLEDLTIGPVLTVTTATMIEHTNNLLKIPGSKVLFGGEPLENHSIPEVYGAFKPTAVFVPLVEILKSGNFELVTKEIFGPFQVVTEYSEDQLELVLEALERMNAHLTAAVVSNDPLFLQEVLGRSVNGTTYAGIRARTTGAPQNHWFGPAGDPRGAGIGTPEAIKLVWSCHREIIYDIGPLPKKWALPSAT
;
A
#
# COMPACT_ATOMS: atom_id res chain seq x y z
N MET A 1 37.20 12.52 -35.10
CA MET A 1 37.14 12.03 -36.50
C MET A 1 35.69 11.76 -36.81
N GLY A 2 35.13 12.67 -37.61
CA GLY A 2 33.74 12.57 -38.05
C GLY A 2 33.65 11.88 -39.41
N VAL A 3 32.50 11.32 -39.73
CA VAL A 3 32.03 11.13 -41.12
C VAL A 3 30.47 11.15 -41.10
N PRO A 4 29.82 11.62 -42.18
CA PRO A 4 28.62 12.44 -42.08
C PRO A 4 27.31 11.76 -42.54
N CYS A 5 26.21 12.49 -42.33
CA CYS A 5 24.88 12.27 -42.87
C CYS A 5 24.82 12.27 -44.40
N THR A 6 23.92 11.44 -44.98
CA THR A 6 23.31 11.73 -46.26
C THR A 6 21.79 11.56 -46.19
N ASN A 7 21.11 12.66 -46.62
CA ASN A 7 19.70 12.77 -47.00
C ASN A 7 19.43 12.06 -48.34
N GLU A 8 18.19 11.65 -48.54
CA GLU A 8 17.40 11.72 -49.79
C GLU A 8 16.20 10.74 -49.67
N ARG A 9 14.98 10.90 -50.11
CA ARG A 9 14.20 11.95 -50.81
C ARG A 9 12.72 11.59 -50.62
N ALA A 10 11.90 12.61 -50.65
CA ALA A 10 10.45 12.51 -50.82
C ALA A 10 10.09 12.17 -52.31
N GLU A 11 9.02 11.40 -52.53
CA GLU A 11 8.29 11.41 -53.78
C GLU A 11 6.79 11.43 -53.56
N ASP A 12 6.21 12.40 -54.28
CA ASP A 12 4.82 12.76 -54.49
C ASP A 12 4.12 11.75 -55.41
N VAL A 13 2.84 11.40 -55.12
CA VAL A 13 1.93 10.89 -56.16
C VAL A 13 0.49 11.41 -55.96
N THR A 14 0.19 12.34 -56.74
CA THR A 14 -1.03 12.86 -57.40
C THR A 14 -2.36 12.10 -57.30
N ALA A 15 -3.38 12.98 -57.24
CA ALA A 15 -4.81 12.81 -57.34
C ALA A 15 -5.34 12.01 -58.55
N HIS A 16 -6.48 11.33 -58.37
CA HIS A 16 -7.41 11.02 -59.46
C HIS A 16 -8.86 11.36 -59.12
N LYS A 17 -9.51 11.90 -60.12
CA LYS A 17 -10.83 12.56 -60.22
C LYS A 17 -12.02 11.60 -60.15
N SER A 18 -13.08 12.12 -59.58
CA SER A 18 -14.53 12.06 -59.90
C SER A 18 -15.08 10.98 -60.85
N ASN A 19 -16.18 10.35 -60.45
CA ASN A 19 -17.31 10.13 -61.37
C ASN A 19 -18.67 10.20 -60.64
N ASN A 20 -19.57 10.96 -61.28
CA ASN A 20 -21.00 11.14 -61.01
C ASN A 20 -21.77 9.86 -61.33
N THR A 21 -22.78 9.52 -60.47
CA THR A 21 -24.00 8.83 -60.94
C THR A 21 -25.21 9.18 -60.09
N THR A 22 -26.13 9.87 -60.73
CA THR A 22 -27.61 9.88 -60.74
C THR A 22 -28.41 9.62 -59.45
N ALA A 23 -29.26 10.61 -59.15
CA ALA A 23 -30.30 10.62 -58.14
C ALA A 23 -31.47 9.68 -58.49
N GLY A 24 -31.92 8.91 -57.50
CA GLY A 24 -33.19 8.18 -57.50
C GLY A 24 -34.26 8.92 -56.68
N PRO A 25 -35.55 8.60 -56.81
CA PRO A 25 -36.65 9.41 -56.29
C PRO A 25 -36.83 9.33 -54.78
N PRO A 26 -37.47 10.31 -54.13
CA PRO A 26 -37.58 10.44 -52.67
C PRO A 26 -38.54 9.39 -52.07
N ARG A 27 -38.14 8.75 -51.00
CA ARG A 27 -39.00 7.89 -50.17
C ARG A 27 -39.89 8.73 -49.24
N PRO A 28 -41.10 8.25 -48.87
CA PRO A 28 -42.05 9.02 -48.07
C PRO A 28 -41.54 9.16 -46.62
N VAL A 29 -41.72 10.38 -46.09
CA VAL A 29 -41.42 10.77 -44.71
C VAL A 29 -42.47 10.19 -43.78
N LEU A 30 -42.09 9.29 -42.88
CA LEU A 30 -42.93 8.85 -41.78
C LEU A 30 -42.94 9.91 -40.66
N PRO A 31 -44.07 10.09 -39.93
CA PRO A 31 -44.19 11.12 -38.91
C PRO A 31 -43.23 10.87 -37.75
N ILE A 32 -42.48 11.91 -37.35
CA ILE A 32 -41.56 11.92 -36.20
C ILE A 32 -42.44 12.00 -34.94
N GLU A 33 -42.47 10.94 -34.13
CA GLU A 33 -43.02 11.01 -32.77
C GLU A 33 -42.16 11.92 -31.89
N PRO A 34 -42.75 12.68 -30.95
CA PRO A 34 -41.99 13.62 -30.12
C PRO A 34 -40.98 12.91 -29.23
N MET A 35 -39.72 13.33 -29.30
CA MET A 35 -38.55 12.81 -28.58
C MET A 35 -38.75 12.66 -27.03
N SER A 36 -39.68 13.40 -26.44
CA SER A 36 -40.02 13.33 -25.01
C SER A 36 -40.60 11.97 -24.54
N ARG A 37 -41.30 11.23 -25.42
CA ARG A 37 -41.85 9.91 -25.08
C ARG A 37 -40.83 8.77 -25.18
N LEU A 38 -39.82 8.90 -26.02
CA LEU A 38 -38.74 7.91 -26.14
C LEU A 38 -37.73 7.99 -24.98
N ILE A 39 -37.49 9.21 -24.47
CA ILE A 39 -36.59 9.45 -23.34
C ILE A 39 -37.17 8.86 -22.03
N SER A 40 -38.50 9.00 -21.82
CA SER A 40 -39.15 8.45 -20.60
C SER A 40 -39.19 6.91 -20.58
N ARG A 41 -39.39 6.24 -21.71
CA ARG A 41 -39.38 4.76 -21.80
C ARG A 41 -37.98 4.18 -21.62
N ARG A 42 -36.94 4.84 -22.12
CA ARG A 42 -35.54 4.41 -21.90
C ARG A 42 -35.09 4.60 -20.47
N HIS A 43 -35.49 5.65 -19.79
CA HIS A 43 -35.18 5.85 -18.37
C HIS A 43 -35.93 4.91 -17.45
N LEU A 44 -37.19 4.57 -17.76
CA LEU A 44 -37.95 3.55 -17.02
C LEU A 44 -37.38 2.14 -17.23
N ALA A 45 -37.00 1.77 -18.45
CA ALA A 45 -36.37 0.50 -18.73
C ALA A 45 -34.98 0.36 -18.11
N ALA A 46 -34.18 1.46 -18.09
CA ALA A 46 -32.89 1.51 -17.42
C ALA A 46 -33.06 1.42 -15.88
N ALA A 47 -34.04 2.12 -15.30
CA ALA A 47 -34.35 2.03 -13.87
C ALA A 47 -34.87 0.64 -13.45
N GLU A 48 -35.68 -0.01 -14.31
CA GLU A 48 -36.13 -1.39 -14.10
C GLU A 48 -35.01 -2.42 -14.29
N ALA A 49 -34.12 -2.22 -15.25
CA ALA A 49 -32.91 -3.05 -15.43
C ALA A 49 -31.96 -2.93 -14.24
N VAL A 50 -31.76 -1.70 -13.73
CA VAL A 50 -30.98 -1.44 -12.50
C VAL A 50 -31.67 -2.05 -11.27
N ARG A 51 -33.02 -1.98 -11.15
CA ARG A 51 -33.77 -2.64 -10.06
C ARG A 51 -33.75 -4.17 -10.18
N ARG A 52 -33.83 -4.72 -11.38
CA ARG A 52 -33.72 -6.19 -11.59
C ARG A 52 -32.29 -6.68 -11.39
N SER A 53 -31.28 -5.90 -11.77
CA SER A 53 -29.89 -6.22 -11.45
C SER A 53 -29.61 -6.10 -9.95
N SER A 54 -30.15 -5.09 -9.26
CA SER A 54 -29.99 -4.96 -7.81
C SER A 54 -30.75 -6.03 -7.02
N ALA A 55 -31.94 -6.47 -7.46
CA ALA A 55 -32.68 -7.57 -6.84
C ALA A 55 -32.07 -8.94 -7.14
N ALA A 56 -31.57 -9.17 -8.36
CA ALA A 56 -30.79 -10.36 -8.72
C ALA A 56 -29.39 -10.35 -8.05
N PHE A 57 -28.84 -9.17 -7.83
CA PHE A 57 -27.64 -8.96 -7.02
C PHE A 57 -27.89 -9.32 -5.55
N ALA A 58 -28.98 -8.83 -4.95
CA ALA A 58 -29.31 -9.10 -3.54
C ALA A 58 -29.64 -10.58 -3.24
N SER A 59 -30.19 -11.35 -4.19
CA SER A 59 -30.48 -12.77 -4.00
C SER A 59 -29.28 -13.71 -4.22
N ARG A 60 -28.17 -13.21 -4.78
CA ARG A 60 -26.98 -13.99 -5.12
C ARG A 60 -25.96 -14.08 -3.98
N TRP A 61 -26.13 -13.33 -2.89
CA TRP A 61 -25.10 -13.07 -1.88
C TRP A 61 -25.36 -13.72 -0.52
N LEU A 62 -26.06 -14.86 -0.49
CA LEU A 62 -26.40 -15.56 0.75
C LEU A 62 -25.41 -16.67 1.16
N HIS A 63 -24.25 -16.80 0.51
CA HIS A 63 -23.30 -17.86 0.85
C HIS A 63 -21.93 -17.31 1.23
N THR A 64 -21.56 -17.51 2.48
CA THR A 64 -20.19 -17.36 2.98
C THR A 64 -19.26 -18.26 2.14
N PRO A 65 -18.12 -17.77 1.61
CA PRO A 65 -17.18 -18.59 0.85
C PRO A 65 -16.73 -19.83 1.63
N ALA A 66 -16.47 -20.94 0.95
CA ALA A 66 -16.21 -22.24 1.59
C ALA A 66 -14.98 -22.23 2.55
N PHE A 67 -13.97 -21.40 2.26
CA PHE A 67 -12.80 -21.25 3.13
C PHE A 67 -13.09 -20.42 4.39
N ALA A 68 -14.14 -19.61 4.38
CA ALA A 68 -14.40 -18.64 5.45
C ALA A 68 -15.03 -19.29 6.68
N THR A 69 -14.64 -18.81 7.84
CA THR A 69 -15.14 -19.25 9.15
C THR A 69 -16.07 -18.21 9.79
N VAL A 70 -16.25 -17.06 9.15
CA VAL A 70 -17.06 -15.94 9.62
C VAL A 70 -17.87 -15.33 8.48
N SER A 71 -18.98 -14.68 8.82
CA SER A 71 -19.76 -13.81 7.91
C SER A 71 -19.55 -12.36 8.38
N PRO A 72 -19.03 -11.45 7.53
CA PRO A 72 -18.79 -10.06 7.91
C PRO A 72 -20.02 -9.33 8.44
N GLU A 73 -21.21 -9.68 7.93
CA GLU A 73 -22.50 -9.10 8.32
C GLU A 73 -22.99 -9.55 9.69
N GLU A 74 -22.53 -10.72 10.16
CA GLU A 74 -22.96 -11.30 11.44
C GLU A 74 -22.05 -10.93 12.61
N ILE A 75 -20.84 -10.41 12.33
CA ILE A 75 -19.88 -10.01 13.36
C ILE A 75 -20.45 -8.84 14.17
N SER A 76 -20.73 -9.07 15.45
CA SER A 76 -21.31 -8.06 16.35
C SER A 76 -21.00 -8.38 17.81
N GLY A 77 -21.37 -7.49 18.73
CA GLY A 77 -21.26 -7.75 20.18
C GLY A 77 -22.09 -8.94 20.65
N SER A 78 -23.21 -9.25 19.98
CA SER A 78 -24.05 -10.44 20.26
C SER A 78 -23.56 -11.71 19.57
N SER A 79 -22.77 -11.59 18.51
CA SER A 79 -22.18 -12.70 17.74
C SER A 79 -20.71 -12.41 17.44
N PRO A 80 -19.83 -12.45 18.47
CA PRO A 80 -18.42 -12.09 18.28
C PRO A 80 -17.66 -13.16 17.51
N ALA A 81 -16.84 -12.72 16.56
CA ALA A 81 -15.95 -13.60 15.83
C ALA A 81 -14.75 -14.04 16.70
N GLU A 82 -14.23 -15.23 16.41
CA GLU A 82 -12.98 -15.75 17.01
C GLU A 82 -11.84 -15.72 15.98
N VAL A 83 -10.65 -15.27 16.38
CA VAL A 83 -9.43 -15.33 15.59
C VAL A 83 -8.44 -16.28 16.25
N GLN A 84 -7.92 -17.22 15.47
CA GLN A 84 -6.97 -18.24 15.92
C GLN A 84 -5.54 -17.91 15.46
N ASN A 85 -4.59 -18.62 16.02
CA ASN A 85 -3.21 -18.66 15.56
C ASN A 85 -3.00 -19.85 14.63
N PHE A 86 -1.96 -19.79 13.79
CA PHE A 86 -1.58 -20.89 12.92
C PHE A 86 -0.08 -21.19 13.07
N VAL A 87 0.27 -22.41 13.45
CA VAL A 87 1.66 -22.81 13.64
C VAL A 87 1.86 -24.29 13.34
N GLN A 88 2.96 -24.60 12.67
CA GLN A 88 3.30 -25.99 12.30
C GLN A 88 2.15 -26.73 11.60
N GLY A 89 1.47 -26.03 10.68
CA GLY A 89 0.36 -26.57 9.88
C GLY A 89 -0.97 -26.72 10.62
N LYS A 90 -1.14 -26.13 11.82
CA LYS A 90 -2.35 -26.29 12.64
C LYS A 90 -2.90 -24.97 13.14
N TRP A 91 -4.21 -24.81 13.05
CA TRP A 91 -4.95 -23.75 13.73
C TRP A 91 -5.03 -24.05 15.23
N ILE A 92 -4.63 -23.11 16.07
CA ILE A 92 -4.61 -23.24 17.52
C ILE A 92 -5.27 -22.03 18.20
N LYS A 93 -5.88 -22.29 19.34
CA LYS A 93 -6.38 -21.28 20.27
C LYS A 93 -5.29 -20.99 21.32
N SER A 94 -5.42 -19.88 22.04
CA SER A 94 -4.65 -19.55 23.24
C SER A 94 -5.54 -19.68 24.47
N ALA A 95 -4.93 -19.83 25.63
CA ALA A 95 -5.62 -19.70 26.91
C ALA A 95 -6.09 -18.25 27.16
N ASN A 96 -5.41 -17.27 26.56
CA ASN A 96 -5.67 -15.86 26.70
C ASN A 96 -6.40 -15.31 25.47
N TRP A 97 -7.35 -14.41 25.73
CA TRP A 97 -8.16 -13.78 24.70
C TRP A 97 -8.09 -12.26 24.81
N ASN A 98 -7.75 -11.59 23.72
CA ASN A 98 -7.83 -10.16 23.59
C ASN A 98 -9.17 -9.79 22.92
N TRP A 99 -9.97 -8.97 23.60
CA TRP A 99 -11.23 -8.48 23.07
C TRP A 99 -11.06 -7.18 22.31
N ILE A 100 -11.39 -7.22 21.05
CA ILE A 100 -11.36 -6.04 20.17
C ILE A 100 -12.69 -5.30 20.29
N VAL A 101 -12.56 -4.00 20.51
CA VAL A 101 -13.70 -3.07 20.60
C VAL A 101 -14.11 -2.62 19.20
N ASP A 102 -15.38 -2.74 18.90
CA ASP A 102 -15.97 -2.28 17.65
C ASP A 102 -15.76 -0.77 17.49
N PRO A 103 -15.08 -0.33 16.43
CA PRO A 103 -14.79 1.08 16.24
C PRO A 103 -16.02 1.94 15.96
N LEU A 104 -17.16 1.36 15.63
CA LEU A 104 -18.38 2.10 15.31
C LEU A 104 -19.33 2.26 16.50
N ASN A 105 -19.36 1.32 17.46
CA ASN A 105 -20.35 1.32 18.54
C ASN A 105 -19.82 0.95 19.93
N GLY A 106 -18.55 0.54 20.05
CA GLY A 106 -17.92 0.21 21.33
C GLY A 106 -18.16 -1.21 21.85
N ASP A 107 -18.90 -2.06 21.13
CA ASP A 107 -19.14 -3.44 21.53
C ASP A 107 -17.85 -4.28 21.43
N LYS A 108 -17.77 -5.34 22.23
CA LYS A 108 -16.76 -6.39 22.08
C LYS A 108 -17.18 -7.34 20.98
N PHE A 109 -16.65 -7.18 19.76
CA PHE A 109 -17.15 -7.87 18.56
C PHE A 109 -16.21 -8.93 17.98
N ILE A 110 -14.95 -8.93 18.38
CA ILE A 110 -13.96 -9.95 17.98
C ILE A 110 -13.14 -10.32 19.21
N LYS A 111 -12.89 -11.62 19.38
CA LYS A 111 -11.89 -12.12 20.34
C LYS A 111 -10.74 -12.78 19.60
N VAL A 112 -9.55 -12.35 19.92
CA VAL A 112 -8.31 -12.79 19.31
C VAL A 112 -7.57 -13.68 20.30
N ALA A 113 -7.20 -14.89 19.88
CA ALA A 113 -6.40 -15.81 20.68
C ALA A 113 -4.97 -15.27 20.85
N GLU A 114 -4.66 -14.65 21.98
CA GLU A 114 -3.42 -13.93 22.21
C GLU A 114 -2.36 -14.82 22.85
N ILE A 115 -1.33 -15.15 22.07
CA ILE A 115 -0.22 -16.02 22.51
C ILE A 115 0.59 -15.33 23.61
N GLN A 116 0.89 -16.06 24.69
CA GLN A 116 1.70 -15.58 25.81
C GLN A 116 2.57 -16.69 26.41
N GLY A 117 3.65 -16.28 27.07
CA GLY A 117 4.47 -17.19 27.90
C GLY A 117 4.99 -18.42 27.16
N SER A 118 4.66 -19.61 27.66
CA SER A 118 5.09 -20.89 27.10
C SER A 118 4.47 -21.26 25.76
N GLU A 119 3.37 -20.61 25.39
CA GLU A 119 2.71 -20.81 24.09
C GLU A 119 3.55 -20.31 22.91
N LEU A 120 4.61 -19.51 23.14
CA LEU A 120 5.58 -19.10 22.12
C LEU A 120 6.44 -20.28 21.61
N LYS A 121 6.66 -21.31 22.41
CA LYS A 121 7.59 -22.40 22.09
C LYS A 121 7.34 -23.06 20.73
N PRO A 122 6.09 -23.39 20.30
CA PRO A 122 5.84 -23.94 18.98
C PRO A 122 6.29 -23.03 17.81
N PHE A 123 6.16 -21.71 17.97
CA PHE A 123 6.60 -20.72 16.95
C PHE A 123 8.13 -20.64 16.88
N VAL A 124 8.80 -20.61 18.05
CA VAL A 124 10.27 -20.64 18.12
C VAL A 124 10.81 -21.93 17.47
N GLU A 125 10.23 -23.08 17.79
CA GLU A 125 10.62 -24.36 17.19
C GLU A 125 10.35 -24.41 15.69
N SER A 126 9.21 -23.86 15.22
CA SER A 126 8.87 -23.81 13.81
C SER A 126 9.88 -23.02 13.00
N LEU A 127 10.24 -21.83 13.46
CA LEU A 127 11.25 -20.99 12.81
C LEU A 127 12.64 -21.62 12.87
N SER A 128 13.02 -22.22 14.02
CA SER A 128 14.32 -22.83 14.23
C SER A 128 14.55 -24.06 13.35
N LYS A 129 13.48 -24.76 12.96
CA LYS A 129 13.55 -25.90 12.03
C LYS A 129 13.80 -25.48 10.58
N CYS A 130 13.54 -24.21 10.24
CA CYS A 130 13.77 -23.72 8.89
C CYS A 130 15.27 -23.70 8.57
N PRO A 131 15.71 -24.34 7.48
CA PRO A 131 17.11 -24.33 7.10
C PRO A 131 17.62 -22.92 6.77
N LYS A 132 18.89 -22.65 7.02
CA LYS A 132 19.54 -21.35 6.67
C LYS A 132 19.49 -21.04 5.18
N HIS A 133 19.33 -22.05 4.33
CA HIS A 133 19.21 -21.90 2.87
C HIS A 133 17.75 -21.78 2.40
N GLY A 134 16.80 -21.61 3.31
CA GLY A 134 15.39 -21.45 3.05
C GLY A 134 14.64 -22.74 2.70
N LEU A 135 13.35 -22.59 2.41
CA LEU A 135 12.46 -23.68 1.99
C LEU A 135 12.79 -24.15 0.56
N HIS A 136 13.23 -23.23 -0.28
CA HIS A 136 13.77 -23.45 -1.62
C HIS A 136 14.75 -22.33 -2.00
N ASN A 137 15.53 -22.56 -3.04
CA ASN A 137 16.46 -21.59 -3.60
C ASN A 137 16.82 -22.01 -5.04
N PRO A 138 17.56 -21.20 -5.82
CA PRO A 138 17.86 -21.52 -7.21
C PRO A 138 18.53 -22.86 -7.48
N LEU A 139 19.15 -23.49 -6.48
CA LEU A 139 19.85 -24.76 -6.59
C LEU A 139 19.15 -25.92 -5.87
N ARG A 140 18.05 -25.65 -5.15
CA ARG A 140 17.35 -26.67 -4.37
C ARG A 140 15.84 -26.44 -4.41
N ALA A 141 15.09 -27.49 -4.79
CA ALA A 141 13.63 -27.48 -4.94
C ALA A 141 13.10 -26.35 -5.85
N PRO A 142 13.68 -26.15 -7.07
CA PRO A 142 13.30 -25.06 -7.96
C PRO A 142 11.84 -25.15 -8.45
N GLU A 143 11.22 -26.33 -8.39
CA GLU A 143 9.80 -26.56 -8.68
C GLU A 143 8.87 -25.74 -7.76
N ARG A 144 9.34 -25.33 -6.60
CA ARG A 144 8.55 -24.50 -5.66
C ARG A 144 8.30 -23.09 -6.18
N TYR A 145 9.18 -22.56 -7.03
CA TYR A 145 8.91 -21.28 -7.71
C TYR A 145 7.65 -21.38 -8.60
N LEU A 146 7.51 -22.47 -9.35
CA LEU A 146 6.32 -22.71 -10.17
C LEU A 146 5.09 -22.97 -9.30
N MET A 147 5.24 -23.74 -8.23
CA MET A 147 4.16 -23.98 -7.26
C MET A 147 3.60 -22.68 -6.71
N TYR A 148 4.45 -21.72 -6.31
CA TYR A 148 3.97 -20.41 -5.83
C TYR A 148 3.35 -19.55 -6.94
N GLY A 149 3.82 -19.68 -8.17
CA GLY A 149 3.16 -19.05 -9.31
C GLY A 149 1.75 -19.60 -9.57
N ASP A 150 1.56 -20.91 -9.39
CA ASP A 150 0.24 -21.54 -9.49
C ASP A 150 -0.69 -21.17 -8.33
N ILE A 151 -0.16 -21.09 -7.11
CA ILE A 151 -0.90 -20.62 -5.93
C ILE A 151 -1.38 -19.19 -6.17
N SER A 152 -0.50 -18.30 -6.66
CA SER A 152 -0.85 -16.90 -6.97
C SER A 152 -1.94 -16.84 -8.04
N ALA A 153 -1.86 -17.64 -9.10
CA ALA A 153 -2.86 -17.68 -10.15
C ALA A 153 -4.23 -18.15 -9.64
N LYS A 154 -4.25 -19.18 -8.77
CA LYS A 154 -5.48 -19.67 -8.13
C LYS A 154 -6.06 -18.64 -7.20
N ALA A 155 -5.24 -18.06 -6.31
CA ALA A 155 -5.67 -17.05 -5.35
C ALA A 155 -6.20 -15.79 -6.05
N ALA A 156 -5.53 -15.29 -7.10
CA ALA A 156 -6.00 -14.17 -7.90
C ALA A 156 -7.36 -14.44 -8.54
N ARG A 157 -7.56 -15.66 -9.08
CA ARG A 157 -8.83 -16.08 -9.68
C ARG A 157 -9.95 -16.14 -8.62
N VAL A 158 -9.68 -16.71 -7.45
CA VAL A 158 -10.66 -16.81 -6.37
C VAL A 158 -11.00 -15.44 -5.83
N LEU A 159 -10.00 -14.58 -5.57
CA LEU A 159 -10.23 -13.18 -5.15
C LEU A 159 -11.03 -12.38 -6.19
N GLY A 160 -10.91 -12.69 -7.49
CA GLY A 160 -11.68 -12.06 -8.55
C GLY A 160 -13.14 -12.49 -8.64
N GLN A 161 -13.57 -13.51 -7.88
CA GLN A 161 -14.97 -13.92 -7.82
C GLN A 161 -15.77 -12.85 -7.07
N PRO A 162 -16.91 -12.41 -7.59
CA PRO A 162 -17.68 -11.33 -6.99
C PRO A 162 -18.02 -11.55 -5.52
N GLU A 163 -18.38 -12.78 -5.12
CA GLU A 163 -18.70 -13.17 -3.75
C GLU A 163 -17.49 -13.07 -2.81
N VAL A 164 -16.29 -13.39 -3.29
CA VAL A 164 -15.05 -13.34 -2.51
C VAL A 164 -14.52 -11.90 -2.41
N LEU A 165 -14.63 -11.13 -3.51
CA LEU A 165 -14.35 -9.68 -3.50
C LEU A 165 -15.21 -8.97 -2.46
N ASP A 166 -16.51 -9.20 -2.49
CA ASP A 166 -17.46 -8.59 -1.55
C ASP A 166 -17.19 -9.02 -0.10
N PHE A 167 -16.95 -10.30 0.12
CA PHE A 167 -16.60 -10.85 1.44
C PHE A 167 -15.40 -10.12 2.05
N PHE A 168 -14.28 -10.03 1.33
CA PHE A 168 -13.10 -9.35 1.85
C PHE A 168 -13.30 -7.85 1.96
N ALA A 169 -13.98 -7.20 1.01
CA ALA A 169 -14.28 -5.77 1.08
C ALA A 169 -15.11 -5.44 2.34
N LYS A 170 -16.15 -6.22 2.62
CA LYS A 170 -16.98 -6.06 3.83
C LYS A 170 -16.20 -6.39 5.11
N LEU A 171 -15.37 -7.43 5.09
CA LEU A 171 -14.56 -7.80 6.25
C LEU A 171 -13.52 -6.72 6.56
N VAL A 172 -12.85 -6.16 5.55
CA VAL A 172 -11.95 -5.02 5.70
C VAL A 172 -12.70 -3.81 6.25
N GLN A 173 -13.87 -3.47 5.67
CA GLN A 173 -14.70 -2.36 6.11
C GLN A 173 -15.16 -2.54 7.56
N ARG A 174 -15.43 -3.78 7.99
CA ARG A 174 -15.93 -4.09 9.33
C ARG A 174 -14.89 -3.84 10.42
N VAL A 175 -13.61 -4.10 10.15
CA VAL A 175 -12.53 -4.00 11.15
C VAL A 175 -11.70 -2.72 11.02
N ALA A 176 -11.60 -2.16 9.82
CA ALA A 176 -10.92 -0.90 9.53
C ALA A 176 -11.88 0.01 8.74
N PRO A 177 -12.85 0.65 9.42
CA PRO A 177 -13.96 1.35 8.77
C PRO A 177 -13.50 2.40 7.77
N LYS A 178 -13.87 2.17 6.53
CA LYS A 178 -13.64 3.04 5.35
C LYS A 178 -14.78 2.79 4.37
N SER A 179 -14.96 3.67 3.37
CA SER A 179 -16.02 3.46 2.39
C SER A 179 -15.88 2.11 1.68
N TYR A 180 -17.00 1.52 1.26
CA TYR A 180 -16.97 0.23 0.56
C TYR A 180 -16.07 0.27 -0.68
N GLN A 181 -16.05 1.37 -1.43
CA GLN A 181 -15.20 1.54 -2.60
C GLN A 181 -13.70 1.50 -2.24
N GLN A 182 -13.32 2.07 -1.10
CA GLN A 182 -11.93 2.02 -0.63
C GLN A 182 -11.53 0.62 -0.15
N ALA A 183 -12.43 -0.07 0.54
CA ALA A 183 -12.21 -1.45 0.95
C ALA A 183 -12.14 -2.40 -0.25
N LEU A 184 -13.03 -2.24 -1.23
CA LEU A 184 -13.01 -3.00 -2.48
C LEU A 184 -11.73 -2.74 -3.29
N ALA A 185 -11.27 -1.49 -3.36
CA ALA A 185 -10.02 -1.14 -4.04
C ALA A 185 -8.81 -1.85 -3.41
N GLU A 186 -8.76 -1.99 -2.08
CA GLU A 186 -7.71 -2.75 -1.39
C GLU A 186 -7.68 -4.22 -1.83
N VAL A 187 -8.85 -4.87 -1.92
CA VAL A 187 -8.94 -6.25 -2.41
C VAL A 187 -8.51 -6.38 -3.87
N GLN A 188 -8.91 -5.42 -4.70
CA GLN A 188 -8.53 -5.40 -6.12
C GLN A 188 -7.04 -5.18 -6.35
N VAL A 189 -6.39 -4.29 -5.58
CA VAL A 189 -4.92 -4.10 -5.62
C VAL A 189 -4.21 -5.39 -5.22
N THR A 190 -4.69 -6.03 -4.18
CA THR A 190 -4.18 -7.32 -3.70
C THR A 190 -4.30 -8.41 -4.77
N GLN A 191 -5.45 -8.50 -5.44
CA GLN A 191 -5.65 -9.40 -6.58
C GLN A 191 -4.66 -9.12 -7.70
N LYS A 192 -4.49 -7.85 -8.09
CA LYS A 192 -3.56 -7.44 -9.15
C LYS A 192 -2.11 -7.77 -8.84
N PHE A 193 -1.71 -7.64 -7.58
CA PHE A 193 -0.38 -8.10 -7.16
C PHE A 193 -0.21 -9.61 -7.41
N LEU A 194 -1.16 -10.43 -7.01
CA LEU A 194 -1.09 -11.87 -7.24
C LEU A 194 -1.07 -12.22 -8.73
N GLU A 195 -1.85 -11.51 -9.56
CA GLU A 195 -1.83 -11.68 -11.03
C GLU A 195 -0.46 -11.44 -11.64
N ASN A 196 0.33 -10.50 -11.11
CA ASN A 196 1.67 -10.19 -11.61
C ASN A 196 2.71 -11.26 -11.31
N PHE A 197 2.43 -12.12 -10.33
CA PHE A 197 3.34 -13.20 -9.92
C PHE A 197 2.74 -14.58 -10.20
N CYS A 198 1.93 -14.69 -11.28
CA CYS A 198 1.37 -15.96 -11.75
C CYS A 198 2.37 -16.77 -12.56
N GLY A 199 2.24 -18.09 -12.50
CA GLY A 199 2.99 -19.03 -13.31
C GLY A 199 4.50 -18.82 -13.19
N ASP A 200 5.16 -18.61 -14.31
CA ASP A 200 6.62 -18.53 -14.40
C ASP A 200 7.23 -17.23 -13.82
N GLN A 201 6.41 -16.21 -13.52
CA GLN A 201 6.92 -14.92 -13.03
C GLN A 201 7.64 -15.03 -11.70
N VAL A 202 7.22 -15.95 -10.81
CA VAL A 202 7.89 -16.18 -9.53
C VAL A 202 9.31 -16.71 -9.75
N ARG A 203 9.51 -17.62 -10.71
CA ARG A 203 10.84 -18.14 -11.05
C ARG A 203 11.79 -17.04 -11.50
N PHE A 204 11.30 -16.02 -12.21
CA PHE A 204 12.12 -14.90 -12.65
C PHE A 204 12.62 -14.00 -11.50
N LEU A 205 12.02 -14.08 -10.30
CA LEU A 205 12.57 -13.43 -9.12
C LEU A 205 13.94 -14.01 -8.72
N ALA A 206 14.20 -15.29 -9.01
CA ALA A 206 15.49 -15.93 -8.79
C ALA A 206 16.56 -15.57 -9.83
N ARG A 207 16.22 -14.70 -10.83
CA ARG A 207 17.14 -14.32 -11.90
C ARG A 207 18.46 -13.81 -11.34
N SER A 208 19.54 -14.38 -11.84
CA SER A 208 20.91 -14.04 -11.53
C SER A 208 21.63 -13.49 -12.75
N PHE A 209 22.90 -13.16 -12.58
CA PHE A 209 23.82 -12.93 -13.69
C PHE A 209 24.87 -14.04 -13.76
N ALA A 210 25.48 -14.20 -14.93
CA ALA A 210 26.62 -15.06 -15.14
C ALA A 210 27.66 -14.27 -15.95
N VAL A 211 28.90 -14.31 -15.51
CA VAL A 211 30.05 -13.70 -16.20
C VAL A 211 31.18 -14.72 -16.36
N PRO A 212 31.91 -14.70 -17.48
CA PRO A 212 33.07 -15.57 -17.64
C PRO A 212 34.16 -15.21 -16.62
N GLY A 213 34.89 -16.23 -16.18
CA GLY A 213 36.07 -16.06 -15.34
C GLY A 213 37.35 -15.80 -16.14
N ASN A 214 38.50 -15.97 -15.49
CA ASN A 214 39.81 -15.65 -16.03
C ASN A 214 40.37 -16.76 -16.97
N HIS A 215 39.80 -17.96 -16.93
CA HIS A 215 40.26 -19.11 -17.76
C HIS A 215 39.09 -20.03 -18.09
N LEU A 216 39.37 -20.98 -19.00
CA LEU A 216 38.37 -21.96 -19.45
C LEU A 216 37.79 -22.76 -18.27
N GLY A 217 36.48 -22.83 -18.21
CA GLY A 217 35.73 -23.54 -17.15
C GLY A 217 35.52 -22.72 -15.89
N GLN A 218 36.04 -21.50 -15.80
CA GLN A 218 35.72 -20.58 -14.70
C GLN A 218 34.55 -19.67 -15.09
N MET A 219 33.55 -19.56 -14.20
CA MET A 219 32.36 -18.73 -14.37
C MET A 219 31.88 -18.24 -13.01
N SER A 220 31.53 -16.98 -12.91
CA SER A 220 30.92 -16.39 -11.72
C SER A 220 29.41 -16.22 -11.94
N ASN A 221 28.61 -16.74 -11.03
CA ASN A 221 27.16 -16.64 -11.03
C ASN A 221 26.66 -15.97 -9.75
N GLY A 222 25.96 -14.86 -9.89
CA GLY A 222 25.29 -14.17 -8.79
C GLY A 222 23.83 -14.64 -8.66
N TYR A 223 23.43 -15.00 -7.46
CA TYR A 223 22.08 -15.49 -7.15
C TYR A 223 21.38 -14.58 -6.13
N ARG A 224 20.04 -14.52 -6.20
CA ARG A 224 19.20 -14.04 -5.10
C ARG A 224 18.91 -15.22 -4.18
N TRP A 225 19.29 -15.10 -2.91
CA TRP A 225 19.29 -16.19 -1.95
C TRP A 225 18.38 -15.88 -0.76
N PRO A 226 17.50 -16.80 -0.29
CA PRO A 226 16.64 -16.58 0.86
C PRO A 226 17.43 -16.38 2.15
N TYR A 227 16.83 -15.66 3.08
CA TYR A 227 17.34 -15.55 4.46
C TYR A 227 17.04 -16.81 5.28
N GLY A 228 16.01 -17.59 4.92
CA GLY A 228 15.49 -18.73 5.68
C GLY A 228 14.33 -18.31 6.59
N PRO A 229 14.46 -18.41 7.95
CA PRO A 229 13.40 -17.96 8.85
C PRO A 229 13.36 -16.42 8.89
N VAL A 230 12.15 -15.86 8.70
CA VAL A 230 11.90 -14.42 8.70
C VAL A 230 10.65 -14.08 9.49
N ALA A 231 10.50 -12.81 9.89
CA ALA A 231 9.30 -12.31 10.56
C ALA A 231 8.72 -11.13 9.79
N ILE A 232 7.39 -11.01 9.83
CA ILE A 232 6.61 -9.96 9.20
C ILE A 232 5.67 -9.37 10.24
N ILE A 233 5.74 -8.05 10.46
CA ILE A 233 4.87 -7.33 11.38
C ILE A 233 4.21 -6.20 10.58
N THR A 234 2.86 -6.21 10.50
CA THR A 234 2.10 -5.29 9.66
C THR A 234 1.06 -4.49 10.45
N PRO A 235 0.71 -3.27 9.98
CA PRO A 235 -0.22 -2.38 10.63
C PRO A 235 -1.69 -2.74 10.35
N PHE A 236 -2.58 -1.88 10.83
CA PHE A 236 -4.03 -2.07 10.78
C PHE A 236 -4.71 -1.45 9.54
N ASN A 237 -4.10 -0.46 8.90
CA ASN A 237 -4.80 0.44 7.96
C ASN A 237 -5.13 -0.19 6.60
N PHE A 238 -4.31 -1.13 6.13
CA PHE A 238 -4.58 -1.97 4.95
C PHE A 238 -4.39 -3.45 5.33
N PRO A 239 -5.40 -4.04 6.00
CA PRO A 239 -5.27 -5.34 6.67
C PRO A 239 -5.16 -6.54 5.73
N LEU A 240 -5.42 -6.38 4.45
CA LEU A 240 -5.27 -7.42 3.42
C LEU A 240 -4.04 -7.16 2.54
N GLU A 241 -3.92 -5.96 1.98
CA GLU A 241 -2.90 -5.62 0.99
C GLU A 241 -1.48 -5.74 1.58
N ILE A 242 -1.17 -4.95 2.62
CA ILE A 242 0.20 -4.91 3.16
C ILE A 242 0.68 -6.28 3.63
N PRO A 243 -0.06 -7.02 4.48
CA PRO A 243 0.42 -8.31 4.96
C PRO A 243 0.51 -9.36 3.85
N LEU A 244 -0.43 -9.39 2.89
CA LEU A 244 -0.39 -10.40 1.82
C LEU A 244 0.76 -10.17 0.85
N LEU A 245 1.01 -8.93 0.43
CA LEU A 245 2.10 -8.63 -0.48
C LEU A 245 3.46 -8.99 0.12
N GLN A 246 3.66 -8.71 1.40
CA GLN A 246 4.89 -9.05 2.12
C GLN A 246 5.01 -10.55 2.37
N LEU A 247 3.93 -11.21 2.78
CA LEU A 247 3.89 -12.67 2.98
C LEU A 247 4.26 -13.42 1.71
N MET A 248 3.60 -13.11 0.60
CA MET A 248 3.86 -13.77 -0.68
C MET A 248 5.27 -13.45 -1.19
N GLY A 249 5.74 -12.21 -1.05
CA GLY A 249 7.11 -11.84 -1.38
C GLY A 249 8.16 -12.69 -0.63
N ALA A 250 7.96 -12.90 0.66
CA ALA A 250 8.82 -13.76 1.48
C ALA A 250 8.81 -15.22 1.00
N LEU A 251 7.63 -15.76 0.73
CA LEU A 251 7.42 -17.13 0.26
C LEU A 251 8.00 -17.34 -1.14
N TYR A 252 7.80 -16.40 -2.07
CA TYR A 252 8.36 -16.47 -3.44
C TYR A 252 9.89 -16.62 -3.42
N MET A 253 10.55 -15.95 -2.51
CA MET A 253 12.01 -16.00 -2.39
C MET A 253 12.52 -17.21 -1.58
N GLY A 254 11.64 -18.06 -1.06
CA GLY A 254 12.00 -19.28 -0.34
C GLY A 254 12.21 -19.11 1.15
N ASN A 255 11.74 -18.03 1.74
CA ASN A 255 11.77 -17.83 3.19
C ASN A 255 10.61 -18.56 3.87
N LYS A 256 10.76 -18.83 5.17
CA LYS A 256 9.68 -19.25 6.06
C LYS A 256 9.30 -18.07 6.97
N PRO A 257 8.17 -17.39 6.71
CA PRO A 257 7.71 -16.30 7.54
C PRO A 257 6.89 -16.74 8.76
N VAL A 258 7.03 -16.01 9.86
CA VAL A 258 5.98 -15.84 10.87
C VAL A 258 5.34 -14.47 10.66
N LEU A 259 4.03 -14.45 10.46
CA LEU A 259 3.26 -13.24 10.21
C LEU A 259 2.52 -12.82 11.48
N LYS A 260 2.69 -11.55 11.88
CA LYS A 260 1.87 -10.85 12.87
C LYS A 260 1.21 -9.63 12.24
N VAL A 261 -0.10 -9.60 12.24
CA VAL A 261 -0.91 -8.43 11.87
C VAL A 261 -1.39 -7.72 13.14
N ASP A 262 -1.71 -6.43 13.06
CA ASP A 262 -2.34 -5.73 14.19
C ASP A 262 -3.61 -6.48 14.64
N SER A 263 -3.74 -6.73 15.93
CA SER A 263 -4.80 -7.57 16.49
C SER A 263 -6.20 -7.05 16.18
N LYS A 264 -6.37 -5.72 16.00
CA LYS A 264 -7.68 -5.12 15.63
C LYS A 264 -8.23 -5.67 14.33
N VAL A 265 -7.36 -6.09 13.41
CA VAL A 265 -7.72 -6.43 12.02
C VAL A 265 -7.23 -7.80 11.58
N SER A 266 -6.61 -8.56 12.46
CA SER A 266 -5.96 -9.84 12.14
C SER A 266 -6.90 -10.90 11.56
N ILE A 267 -8.20 -10.79 11.80
CA ILE A 267 -9.23 -11.65 11.21
C ILE A 267 -9.19 -11.68 9.67
N VAL A 268 -8.83 -10.55 9.03
CA VAL A 268 -8.75 -10.47 7.57
C VAL A 268 -7.69 -11.42 7.03
N MET A 269 -6.49 -11.42 7.64
CA MET A 269 -5.42 -12.31 7.23
C MET A 269 -5.62 -13.75 7.68
N GLU A 270 -6.30 -14.00 8.78
CA GLU A 270 -6.73 -15.37 9.11
C GLU A 270 -7.55 -15.97 7.97
N GLN A 271 -8.58 -15.26 7.49
CA GLN A 271 -9.41 -15.73 6.38
C GLN A 271 -8.62 -15.83 5.07
N MET A 272 -7.68 -14.92 4.83
CA MET A 272 -6.83 -14.97 3.64
C MET A 272 -5.86 -16.16 3.66
N ILE A 273 -5.28 -16.50 4.80
CA ILE A 273 -4.41 -17.70 4.94
C ILE A 273 -5.22 -18.97 4.68
N ARG A 274 -6.48 -19.04 5.14
CA ARG A 274 -7.38 -20.18 4.82
C ARG A 274 -7.62 -20.29 3.32
N LEU A 275 -7.91 -19.19 2.63
CA LEU A 275 -8.03 -19.15 1.18
C LEU A 275 -6.74 -19.60 0.48
N LEU A 276 -5.58 -19.15 0.95
CA LEU A 276 -4.29 -19.55 0.38
C LEU A 276 -4.04 -21.06 0.54
N HIS A 277 -4.42 -21.68 1.68
CA HIS A 277 -4.34 -23.13 1.87
C HIS A 277 -5.26 -23.87 0.89
N ASP A 278 -6.48 -23.40 0.66
CA ASP A 278 -7.39 -23.95 -0.36
C ASP A 278 -6.81 -23.80 -1.79
N CYS A 279 -5.97 -22.78 -2.01
CA CYS A 279 -5.24 -22.60 -3.26
C CYS A 279 -3.99 -23.47 -3.39
N GLY A 280 -3.61 -24.18 -2.33
CA GLY A 280 -2.49 -25.12 -2.32
C GLY A 280 -1.22 -24.63 -1.59
N LEU A 281 -1.29 -23.54 -0.81
CA LEU A 281 -0.18 -23.11 0.05
C LEU A 281 0.14 -24.24 1.05
N PRO A 282 1.40 -24.76 1.09
CA PRO A 282 1.77 -25.78 2.07
C PRO A 282 1.62 -25.24 3.50
N ALA A 283 0.96 -26.00 4.34
CA ALA A 283 0.62 -25.59 5.70
C ALA A 283 1.87 -25.32 6.57
N GLU A 284 2.98 -25.97 6.30
CA GLU A 284 4.24 -25.80 7.04
C GLU A 284 5.06 -24.56 6.62
N ASP A 285 4.66 -23.88 5.54
CA ASP A 285 5.44 -22.79 4.96
C ASP A 285 5.24 -21.45 5.67
N VAL A 286 4.15 -21.28 6.41
CA VAL A 286 3.80 -20.03 7.11
C VAL A 286 3.37 -20.33 8.55
N ASP A 287 3.73 -19.43 9.46
CA ASP A 287 3.13 -19.35 10.78
C ASP A 287 2.40 -18.00 10.92
N PHE A 288 1.26 -17.96 11.62
CA PHE A 288 0.47 -16.77 11.89
C PHE A 288 0.25 -16.63 13.41
N ILE A 289 0.71 -15.53 13.98
CA ILE A 289 0.69 -15.28 15.42
C ILE A 289 -0.09 -14.02 15.77
N ASN A 290 -0.96 -14.12 16.74
CA ASN A 290 -1.57 -12.98 17.43
C ASN A 290 -0.92 -12.86 18.81
N SER A 291 -0.35 -11.71 19.10
CA SER A 291 0.31 -11.42 20.36
C SER A 291 0.38 -9.91 20.61
N ASP A 292 0.66 -9.51 21.83
CA ASP A 292 1.09 -8.14 22.09
C ASP A 292 2.51 -7.88 21.55
N GLY A 293 2.95 -6.61 21.62
CA GLY A 293 4.27 -6.22 21.12
C GLY A 293 5.43 -6.77 21.96
N ILE A 294 5.22 -6.98 23.26
CA ILE A 294 6.25 -7.52 24.18
C ILE A 294 6.49 -8.98 23.87
N THR A 295 5.43 -9.75 23.72
CA THR A 295 5.49 -11.18 23.38
C THR A 295 6.07 -11.39 21.97
N MET A 296 5.69 -10.53 21.00
CA MET A 296 6.30 -10.59 19.66
C MET A 296 7.80 -10.29 19.70
N ASN A 297 8.22 -9.26 20.43
CA ASN A 297 9.65 -8.95 20.59
C ASN A 297 10.42 -10.12 21.23
N LYS A 298 9.82 -10.76 22.24
CA LYS A 298 10.39 -11.99 22.85
C LYS A 298 10.55 -13.11 21.82
N LEU A 299 9.54 -13.35 20.96
CA LEU A 299 9.64 -14.31 19.86
C LEU A 299 10.82 -13.99 18.94
N LEU A 300 10.96 -12.72 18.54
CA LEU A 300 12.06 -12.29 17.66
C LEU A 300 13.44 -12.52 18.28
N LEU A 301 13.59 -12.29 19.58
CA LEU A 301 14.86 -12.52 20.29
C LEU A 301 15.17 -14.00 20.46
N GLU A 302 14.17 -14.84 20.81
CA GLU A 302 14.35 -16.28 21.03
C GLU A 302 14.51 -17.06 19.72
N ALA A 303 13.67 -16.83 18.72
CA ALA A 303 13.73 -17.52 17.43
C ALA A 303 14.83 -16.98 16.51
N ASN A 304 15.27 -15.74 16.73
CA ASN A 304 16.34 -15.08 16.00
C ASN A 304 16.20 -15.17 14.47
N PRO A 305 15.07 -14.72 13.89
CA PRO A 305 14.91 -14.70 12.45
C PRO A 305 16.02 -13.89 11.80
N LYS A 306 16.41 -14.28 10.57
CA LYS A 306 17.53 -13.63 9.87
C LYS A 306 17.19 -12.24 9.36
N MET A 307 15.91 -11.99 9.14
CA MET A 307 15.39 -10.67 8.76
C MET A 307 13.98 -10.52 9.33
N THR A 308 13.66 -9.35 9.82
CA THR A 308 12.31 -8.93 10.21
C THR A 308 11.89 -7.77 9.33
N LEU A 309 10.68 -7.83 8.77
CA LEU A 309 10.04 -6.66 8.18
C LEU A 309 9.07 -6.08 9.21
N PHE A 310 9.14 -4.78 9.40
CA PHE A 310 8.21 -4.04 10.23
C PHE A 310 7.60 -2.88 9.44
N THR A 311 6.28 -2.81 9.42
CA THR A 311 5.53 -1.65 8.94
C THR A 311 4.71 -1.07 10.10
N GLY A 312 4.94 0.20 10.45
CA GLY A 312 4.25 0.83 11.57
C GLY A 312 4.92 2.13 12.03
N SER A 313 4.77 2.51 13.31
CA SER A 313 5.29 3.78 13.82
C SER A 313 6.81 3.76 14.01
N SER A 314 7.49 4.89 13.71
CA SER A 314 8.95 5.08 13.87
C SER A 314 9.44 4.75 15.28
N ARG A 315 8.68 5.10 16.31
CA ARG A 315 9.05 4.78 17.71
C ARG A 315 9.22 3.27 17.95
N VAL A 316 8.36 2.43 17.37
CA VAL A 316 8.46 0.97 17.48
C VAL A 316 9.55 0.45 16.55
N ALA A 317 9.68 1.02 15.35
CA ALA A 317 10.71 0.68 14.37
C ALA A 317 12.11 0.83 14.94
N GLU A 318 12.43 1.97 15.54
CA GLU A 318 13.74 2.26 16.13
C GLU A 318 14.04 1.33 17.33
N LYS A 319 13.03 1.06 18.18
CA LYS A 319 13.18 0.08 19.25
C LYS A 319 13.53 -1.31 18.71
N LEU A 320 12.79 -1.78 17.70
CA LEU A 320 13.05 -3.08 17.08
C LEU A 320 14.40 -3.12 16.36
N ALA A 321 14.80 -2.03 15.70
CA ALA A 321 16.09 -1.92 15.04
C ALA A 321 17.26 -2.10 16.05
N ALA A 322 17.15 -1.49 17.22
CA ALA A 322 18.11 -1.64 18.29
C ALA A 322 18.10 -3.07 18.85
N ASP A 323 16.93 -3.60 19.22
CA ASP A 323 16.79 -4.94 19.80
C ASP A 323 17.27 -6.05 18.84
N LEU A 324 17.03 -5.89 17.53
CA LEU A 324 17.42 -6.85 16.50
C LEU A 324 18.80 -6.59 15.88
N GLN A 325 19.55 -5.61 16.40
CA GLN A 325 20.90 -5.30 15.94
C GLN A 325 20.94 -5.04 14.41
N GLY A 326 20.00 -4.29 13.90
CA GLY A 326 19.89 -3.92 12.48
C GLY A 326 19.36 -5.01 11.53
N ARG A 327 18.99 -6.20 12.01
CA ARG A 327 18.38 -7.25 11.18
C ARG A 327 16.89 -6.96 10.92
N ILE A 328 16.62 -5.79 10.39
CA ILE A 328 15.27 -5.30 10.15
C ILE A 328 15.21 -4.54 8.83
N LYS A 329 14.06 -4.64 8.17
CA LYS A 329 13.63 -3.77 7.08
C LYS A 329 12.40 -3.02 7.53
N LEU A 330 12.30 -1.75 7.12
CA LEU A 330 11.31 -0.81 7.67
C LEU A 330 10.48 -0.16 6.57
N GLU A 331 9.19 -0.04 6.84
CA GLU A 331 8.33 1.01 6.32
C GLU A 331 7.72 1.68 7.54
N ASP A 332 8.38 2.72 8.04
CA ASP A 332 8.02 3.40 9.26
C ASP A 332 7.75 4.87 8.98
N ALA A 333 6.59 5.33 9.29
CA ALA A 333 6.10 6.70 9.14
C ALA A 333 6.33 7.33 7.75
N GLY A 334 5.34 8.04 7.29
CA GLY A 334 5.43 8.98 6.21
C GLY A 334 4.96 10.34 6.71
N PHE A 335 5.70 11.40 6.45
CA PHE A 335 5.17 12.74 6.49
C PHE A 335 5.11 13.26 5.05
N ASP A 336 4.09 12.78 4.33
CA ASP A 336 3.98 12.96 2.90
C ASP A 336 3.51 14.36 2.53
N TRP A 337 4.10 14.90 1.50
CA TRP A 337 3.86 16.27 1.10
C TRP A 337 3.46 16.37 -0.37
N LYS A 338 2.77 17.46 -0.67
CA LYS A 338 2.45 17.90 -2.03
C LYS A 338 2.89 19.33 -2.24
N ILE A 339 3.59 19.59 -3.35
CA ILE A 339 3.93 20.94 -3.79
C ILE A 339 3.08 21.27 -5.02
N LEU A 340 2.36 22.39 -4.98
CA LEU A 340 1.70 22.98 -6.15
C LEU A 340 2.64 24.04 -6.75
N GLY A 341 3.05 23.85 -8.01
CA GLY A 341 3.90 24.76 -8.74
C GLY A 341 3.20 26.09 -9.10
N PRO A 342 3.92 27.02 -9.74
CA PRO A 342 3.37 28.35 -10.05
C PRO A 342 2.30 28.35 -11.14
N ASP A 343 2.20 27.29 -11.93
CA ASP A 343 1.30 27.12 -13.07
C ASP A 343 -0.08 26.60 -12.63
N VAL A 344 -1.00 27.52 -12.33
CA VAL A 344 -2.37 27.19 -11.91
C VAL A 344 -3.16 26.60 -13.08
N GLN A 345 -3.51 25.32 -12.99
CA GLN A 345 -4.27 24.58 -14.00
C GLN A 345 -5.22 23.59 -13.31
N GLU A 346 -6.30 23.18 -13.97
CA GLU A 346 -7.18 22.08 -13.56
C GLU A 346 -7.63 22.16 -12.07
N VAL A 347 -8.00 23.35 -11.60
CA VAL A 347 -8.28 23.63 -10.17
C VAL A 347 -9.27 22.65 -9.56
N ASP A 348 -10.33 22.25 -10.28
CA ASP A 348 -11.33 21.30 -9.78
C ASP A 348 -10.73 19.91 -9.53
N TYR A 349 -9.90 19.43 -10.47
CA TYR A 349 -9.22 18.16 -10.35
C TYR A 349 -8.20 18.19 -9.20
N ILE A 350 -7.37 19.24 -9.13
CA ILE A 350 -6.35 19.37 -8.08
C ILE A 350 -6.98 19.48 -6.70
N SER A 351 -8.09 20.24 -6.56
CA SER A 351 -8.83 20.33 -5.30
C SER A 351 -9.33 18.96 -4.85
N TRP A 352 -9.89 18.18 -5.79
CA TRP A 352 -10.36 16.83 -5.53
C TRP A 352 -9.21 15.89 -5.15
N VAL A 353 -8.07 15.94 -5.82
CA VAL A 353 -6.90 15.12 -5.50
C VAL A 353 -6.35 15.47 -4.12
N CYS A 354 -6.24 16.76 -3.77
CA CYS A 354 -5.79 17.20 -2.45
C CYS A 354 -6.74 16.70 -1.34
N ASP A 355 -8.07 16.76 -1.57
CA ASP A 355 -9.04 16.20 -0.62
C ASP A 355 -8.91 14.68 -0.48
N GLN A 356 -8.76 13.94 -1.60
CA GLN A 356 -8.63 12.48 -1.57
C GLN A 356 -7.31 12.03 -0.93
N ASP A 357 -6.20 12.70 -1.25
CA ASP A 357 -4.89 12.34 -0.71
C ASP A 357 -4.83 12.59 0.80
N ALA A 358 -5.43 13.67 1.30
CA ALA A 358 -5.42 13.99 2.72
C ALA A 358 -6.45 13.19 3.54
N TYR A 359 -7.67 12.97 3.02
CA TYR A 359 -8.80 12.54 3.87
C TYR A 359 -9.40 11.17 3.51
N ALA A 360 -9.06 10.56 2.39
CA ALA A 360 -9.50 9.20 2.11
C ALA A 360 -9.03 8.23 3.20
N CYS A 361 -9.84 7.22 3.54
CA CYS A 361 -9.61 6.32 4.67
C CYS A 361 -9.45 7.06 6.02
N SER A 362 -10.08 8.24 6.16
CA SER A 362 -9.92 9.13 7.33
C SER A 362 -8.46 9.55 7.59
N GLY A 363 -7.67 9.71 6.52
CA GLY A 363 -6.25 10.04 6.61
C GLY A 363 -5.35 8.93 7.16
N GLN A 364 -5.87 7.73 7.39
CA GLN A 364 -5.12 6.58 7.94
C GLN A 364 -4.38 5.83 6.82
N LYS A 365 -3.59 6.53 6.06
CA LYS A 365 -2.73 6.01 4.99
C LYS A 365 -1.30 6.45 5.25
N CYS A 366 -0.36 5.53 5.09
CA CYS A 366 1.07 5.87 5.10
C CYS A 366 1.45 6.87 4.00
N SER A 367 0.64 6.96 2.93
CA SER A 367 0.75 7.90 1.82
C SER A 367 -0.20 9.10 1.90
N ALA A 368 -0.82 9.38 3.06
CA ALA A 368 -1.71 10.52 3.18
C ALA A 368 -0.94 11.83 3.05
N GLN A 369 -1.51 12.78 2.28
CA GLN A 369 -0.98 14.14 2.22
C GLN A 369 -1.07 14.80 3.60
N SER A 370 0.04 14.85 4.30
CA SER A 370 0.17 15.49 5.62
C SER A 370 0.47 16.98 5.50
N MET A 371 1.11 17.39 4.38
CA MET A 371 1.47 18.78 4.13
C MET A 371 1.23 19.20 2.67
N LEU A 372 0.63 20.38 2.51
CA LEU A 372 0.43 21.04 1.22
C LEU A 372 1.24 22.34 1.17
N PHE A 373 2.27 22.39 0.31
CA PHE A 373 2.97 23.60 -0.07
C PHE A 373 2.27 24.19 -1.30
N MET A 374 1.60 25.31 -1.13
CA MET A 374 0.78 25.93 -2.16
C MET A 374 1.48 27.21 -2.68
N HIS A 375 1.81 27.25 -3.98
CA HIS A 375 2.32 28.48 -4.55
C HIS A 375 1.25 29.58 -4.47
N LYS A 376 1.64 30.82 -4.18
CA LYS A 376 0.73 31.97 -3.99
C LYS A 376 -0.27 32.19 -5.13
N ASN A 377 0.08 31.78 -6.35
CA ASN A 377 -0.82 31.87 -7.50
C ASN A 377 -2.13 31.08 -7.31
N TRP A 378 -2.11 30.06 -6.47
CA TRP A 378 -3.30 29.24 -6.16
C TRP A 378 -4.24 29.90 -5.14
N SER A 379 -3.80 30.93 -4.39
CA SER A 379 -4.60 31.56 -3.34
C SER A 379 -5.86 32.23 -3.90
N SER A 380 -5.78 32.76 -5.12
CA SER A 380 -6.93 33.37 -5.83
C SER A 380 -7.72 32.39 -6.70
N SER A 381 -7.29 31.14 -6.83
CA SER A 381 -7.91 30.13 -7.71
C SER A 381 -9.21 29.53 -7.15
N GLY A 382 -9.51 29.75 -5.87
CA GLY A 382 -10.60 29.09 -5.16
C GLY A 382 -10.30 27.65 -4.71
N LEU A 383 -9.02 27.19 -4.77
CA LEU A 383 -8.61 25.84 -4.37
C LEU A 383 -9.05 25.49 -2.96
N LEU A 384 -8.76 26.35 -1.98
CA LEU A 384 -9.05 26.08 -0.56
C LEU A 384 -10.56 26.01 -0.29
N GLU A 385 -11.36 26.87 -0.92
CA GLU A 385 -12.82 26.83 -0.80
C GLU A 385 -13.41 25.55 -1.41
N LYS A 386 -12.85 25.10 -2.54
CA LYS A 386 -13.26 23.83 -3.17
C LYS A 386 -12.87 22.62 -2.28
N MET A 387 -11.66 22.59 -1.72
CA MET A 387 -11.24 21.56 -0.78
C MET A 387 -12.14 21.51 0.46
N LYS A 388 -12.48 22.68 1.04
CA LYS A 388 -13.45 22.79 2.13
C LYS A 388 -14.81 22.21 1.75
N GLY A 389 -15.35 22.57 0.59
CA GLY A 389 -16.62 22.02 0.09
C GLY A 389 -16.58 20.51 -0.13
N LEU A 390 -15.45 19.97 -0.62
CA LEU A 390 -15.25 18.52 -0.79
C LEU A 390 -15.16 17.78 0.54
N SER A 391 -14.42 18.33 1.51
CA SER A 391 -14.27 17.74 2.84
C SER A 391 -15.60 17.65 3.61
N GLN A 392 -16.49 18.62 3.41
CA GLN A 392 -17.83 18.65 4.02
C GLN A 392 -18.81 17.63 3.44
N ARG A 393 -18.51 17.02 2.28
CA ARG A 393 -19.32 15.94 1.69
C ARG A 393 -19.10 14.59 2.37
N ARG A 394 -18.04 14.45 3.17
CA ARG A 394 -17.69 13.21 3.83
C ARG A 394 -18.62 12.96 5.01
N LYS A 395 -19.14 11.73 5.12
CA LYS A 395 -20.15 11.34 6.10
C LYS A 395 -19.75 10.03 6.79
N LEU A 396 -20.19 9.90 8.04
CA LEU A 396 -20.00 8.68 8.80
C LEU A 396 -20.91 7.54 8.31
N GLU A 397 -22.10 7.86 7.81
CA GLU A 397 -23.09 6.88 7.36
C GLU A 397 -22.62 6.04 6.16
N ASP A 398 -21.78 6.62 5.30
CA ASP A 398 -21.17 5.92 4.15
C ASP A 398 -19.66 5.62 4.34
N LEU A 399 -19.15 5.91 5.54
CA LEU A 399 -17.75 5.71 5.95
C LEU A 399 -16.74 6.44 5.04
N THR A 400 -17.14 7.51 4.37
CA THR A 400 -16.21 8.41 3.67
C THR A 400 -15.38 9.24 4.66
N ILE A 401 -15.86 9.37 5.91
CA ILE A 401 -15.11 9.65 7.12
C ILE A 401 -15.50 8.61 8.18
N GLY A 402 -14.58 8.15 9.01
CA GLY A 402 -14.84 7.11 10.00
C GLY A 402 -13.93 7.22 11.20
N PRO A 403 -13.98 6.24 12.11
CA PRO A 403 -13.13 6.22 13.30
C PRO A 403 -11.64 6.16 12.94
N VAL A 404 -10.83 6.87 13.70
CA VAL A 404 -9.37 6.80 13.65
C VAL A 404 -8.89 5.82 14.71
N LEU A 405 -8.22 4.74 14.29
CA LEU A 405 -7.99 3.58 15.16
C LEU A 405 -6.78 3.69 16.09
N THR A 406 -5.90 4.67 15.89
CA THR A 406 -4.64 4.80 16.63
C THR A 406 -4.44 6.15 17.32
N VAL A 407 -5.25 7.14 16.99
CA VAL A 407 -5.17 8.49 17.56
C VAL A 407 -6.54 8.90 18.05
N THR A 408 -6.63 9.38 19.28
CA THR A 408 -7.91 9.81 19.89
C THR A 408 -8.31 11.20 19.43
N THR A 409 -9.59 11.52 19.55
CA THR A 409 -10.12 12.87 19.30
C THR A 409 -9.38 13.93 20.13
N ALA A 410 -9.13 13.65 21.41
CA ALA A 410 -8.41 14.56 22.30
C ALA A 410 -6.99 14.88 21.79
N THR A 411 -6.26 13.88 21.29
CA THR A 411 -4.91 14.07 20.72
C THR A 411 -4.95 14.96 19.48
N MET A 412 -5.94 14.80 18.60
CA MET A 412 -6.08 15.63 17.40
C MET A 412 -6.45 17.08 17.73
N ILE A 413 -7.32 17.29 18.72
CA ILE A 413 -7.64 18.63 19.24
C ILE A 413 -6.40 19.28 19.86
N GLU A 414 -5.66 18.56 20.69
CA GLU A 414 -4.43 19.05 21.32
C GLU A 414 -3.41 19.48 20.26
N HIS A 415 -3.19 18.63 19.22
CA HIS A 415 -2.29 18.96 18.12
C HIS A 415 -2.74 20.22 17.38
N THR A 416 -4.02 20.33 17.06
CA THR A 416 -4.60 21.53 16.42
C THR A 416 -4.34 22.78 17.28
N ASN A 417 -4.63 22.71 18.59
CA ASN A 417 -4.42 23.82 19.52
C ASN A 417 -2.94 24.20 19.65
N ASN A 418 -2.03 23.23 19.58
CA ASN A 418 -0.60 23.51 19.63
C ASN A 418 -0.11 24.21 18.35
N LEU A 419 -0.61 23.82 17.17
CA LEU A 419 -0.31 24.53 15.92
C LEU A 419 -0.85 25.97 15.93
N LEU A 420 -2.01 26.21 16.52
CA LEU A 420 -2.61 27.55 16.62
C LEU A 420 -1.83 28.52 17.54
N LYS A 421 -0.90 28.02 18.37
CA LYS A 421 0.02 28.87 19.14
C LYS A 421 1.14 29.46 18.27
N ILE A 422 1.38 28.91 17.08
CA ILE A 422 2.38 29.44 16.14
C ILE A 422 1.84 30.72 15.51
N PRO A 423 2.60 31.82 15.52
CA PRO A 423 2.15 33.11 14.99
C PRO A 423 1.66 33.02 13.54
N GLY A 424 0.49 33.58 13.26
CA GLY A 424 -0.12 33.59 11.92
C GLY A 424 -0.83 32.29 11.53
N SER A 425 -0.82 31.27 12.37
CA SER A 425 -1.55 30.02 12.13
C SER A 425 -3.06 30.20 12.33
N LYS A 426 -3.83 29.46 11.52
CA LYS A 426 -5.30 29.48 11.60
C LYS A 426 -5.89 28.18 11.06
N VAL A 427 -7.05 27.78 11.60
CA VAL A 427 -7.85 26.70 10.99
C VAL A 427 -8.48 27.22 9.70
N LEU A 428 -8.26 26.50 8.59
CA LEU A 428 -8.90 26.79 7.30
C LEU A 428 -10.31 26.17 7.24
N PHE A 429 -10.44 24.94 7.73
CA PHE A 429 -11.69 24.21 7.91
C PHE A 429 -11.49 23.02 8.86
N GLY A 430 -12.58 22.48 9.40
CA GLY A 430 -12.55 21.41 10.40
C GLY A 430 -12.07 21.90 11.76
N GLY A 431 -11.19 21.12 12.41
CA GLY A 431 -10.67 21.42 13.75
C GLY A 431 -11.61 21.01 14.89
N GLU A 432 -12.64 20.24 14.59
CA GLU A 432 -13.71 19.87 15.52
C GLU A 432 -13.97 18.36 15.50
N PRO A 433 -14.47 17.78 16.62
CA PRO A 433 -14.94 16.40 16.64
C PRO A 433 -16.10 16.17 15.65
N LEU A 434 -16.28 14.92 15.23
CA LEU A 434 -17.53 14.49 14.61
C LEU A 434 -18.67 14.59 15.66
N GLU A 435 -19.87 14.77 15.18
CA GLU A 435 -21.07 14.86 16.02
C GLU A 435 -21.99 13.65 15.76
N ASN A 436 -22.89 13.38 16.71
CA ASN A 436 -23.95 12.37 16.59
C ASN A 436 -23.42 10.98 16.22
N HIS A 437 -22.40 10.48 16.91
CA HIS A 437 -21.79 9.18 16.67
C HIS A 437 -21.68 8.32 17.93
N SER A 438 -21.48 7.01 17.73
CA SER A 438 -21.24 6.03 18.80
C SER A 438 -19.79 5.54 18.84
N ILE A 439 -18.86 6.20 18.13
CA ILE A 439 -17.44 5.87 18.14
C ILE A 439 -16.90 6.00 19.57
N PRO A 440 -16.31 4.93 20.16
CA PRO A 440 -15.82 4.96 21.53
C PRO A 440 -14.58 5.85 21.69
N GLU A 441 -14.39 6.41 22.88
CA GLU A 441 -13.31 7.38 23.18
C GLU A 441 -11.89 6.85 22.94
N VAL A 442 -11.71 5.53 22.95
CA VAL A 442 -10.42 4.90 22.63
C VAL A 442 -10.00 5.14 21.18
N TYR A 443 -10.92 5.53 20.33
CA TYR A 443 -10.71 5.88 18.92
C TYR A 443 -10.94 7.37 18.67
N GLY A 444 -10.45 7.86 17.53
CA GLY A 444 -10.65 9.24 17.13
C GLY A 444 -11.91 9.41 16.29
N ALA A 445 -12.64 10.49 16.51
CA ALA A 445 -13.78 10.93 15.74
C ALA A 445 -13.62 12.42 15.42
N PHE A 446 -13.07 12.74 14.25
CA PHE A 446 -12.62 14.09 13.93
C PHE A 446 -13.00 14.49 12.51
N LYS A 447 -13.45 15.73 12.31
CA LYS A 447 -13.78 16.27 11.01
C LYS A 447 -12.52 16.43 10.15
N PRO A 448 -12.58 16.28 8.82
CA PRO A 448 -11.46 16.60 7.95
C PRO A 448 -10.95 18.02 8.23
N THR A 449 -9.67 18.13 8.54
CA THR A 449 -9.08 19.36 9.09
C THR A 449 -7.89 19.82 8.28
N ALA A 450 -7.84 21.12 7.99
CA ALA A 450 -6.68 21.78 7.43
C ALA A 450 -6.31 22.99 8.30
N VAL A 451 -5.03 23.06 8.69
CA VAL A 451 -4.47 24.17 9.47
C VAL A 451 -3.43 24.88 8.62
N PHE A 452 -3.59 26.18 8.45
CA PHE A 452 -2.58 27.02 7.81
C PHE A 452 -1.49 27.36 8.82
N VAL A 453 -0.23 27.20 8.42
CA VAL A 453 0.96 27.64 9.17
C VAL A 453 1.89 28.39 8.21
N PRO A 454 2.32 29.64 8.52
CA PRO A 454 3.23 30.37 7.62
C PRO A 454 4.56 29.64 7.43
N LEU A 455 5.08 29.57 6.20
CA LEU A 455 6.30 28.84 5.87
C LEU A 455 7.51 29.25 6.73
N VAL A 456 7.69 30.54 6.93
CA VAL A 456 8.81 31.08 7.76
C VAL A 456 8.70 30.69 9.23
N GLU A 457 7.50 30.42 9.73
CA GLU A 457 7.28 29.94 11.09
C GLU A 457 7.55 28.45 11.21
N ILE A 458 7.25 27.68 10.16
CA ILE A 458 7.52 26.22 10.12
C ILE A 458 9.02 25.95 10.32
N LEU A 459 9.89 26.73 9.67
CA LEU A 459 11.34 26.54 9.70
C LEU A 459 11.99 26.92 11.04
N LYS A 460 11.28 27.60 11.93
CA LYS A 460 11.82 27.97 13.25
C LYS A 460 12.03 26.74 14.12
N SER A 461 13.10 26.77 14.91
CA SER A 461 13.38 25.74 15.90
C SER A 461 12.22 25.58 16.88
N GLY A 462 11.83 24.35 17.16
CA GLY A 462 10.68 23.99 18.02
C GLY A 462 9.34 23.94 17.30
N ASN A 463 9.13 24.65 16.20
CA ASN A 463 7.91 24.55 15.41
C ASN A 463 8.00 23.40 14.39
N PHE A 464 9.18 23.17 13.81
CA PHE A 464 9.36 22.20 12.73
C PHE A 464 8.88 20.79 13.11
N GLU A 465 9.35 20.27 14.23
CA GLU A 465 8.96 18.94 14.74
C GLU A 465 7.45 18.85 15.06
N LEU A 466 6.86 19.94 15.54
CA LEU A 466 5.43 19.99 15.80
C LEU A 466 4.62 19.97 14.51
N VAL A 467 5.04 20.74 13.51
CA VAL A 467 4.34 20.87 12.21
C VAL A 467 4.50 19.62 11.36
N THR A 468 5.68 18.98 11.39
CA THR A 468 5.97 17.76 10.62
C THR A 468 5.63 16.46 11.37
N LYS A 469 4.86 16.56 12.46
CA LYS A 469 4.37 15.38 13.17
C LYS A 469 3.24 14.72 12.41
N GLU A 470 3.43 13.46 12.03
CA GLU A 470 2.39 12.64 11.42
C GLU A 470 1.25 12.37 12.42
N ILE A 471 0.02 12.73 12.07
CA ILE A 471 -1.17 12.52 12.91
C ILE A 471 -1.86 11.20 12.62
N PHE A 472 -1.70 10.67 11.44
CA PHE A 472 -2.35 9.45 10.96
C PHE A 472 -3.88 9.48 11.13
N GLY A 473 -4.46 10.61 10.77
CA GLY A 473 -5.89 10.93 10.87
C GLY A 473 -6.29 11.95 9.80
N PRO A 474 -7.54 12.40 9.77
CA PRO A 474 -8.05 13.32 8.73
C PRO A 474 -7.54 14.74 8.93
N PHE A 475 -6.23 14.94 8.82
CA PHE A 475 -5.53 16.15 9.18
C PHE A 475 -4.41 16.49 8.21
N GLN A 476 -4.29 17.75 7.81
CA GLN A 476 -3.15 18.25 7.05
C GLN A 476 -2.77 19.67 7.47
N VAL A 477 -1.49 20.01 7.27
CA VAL A 477 -0.99 21.37 7.31
C VAL A 477 -0.97 21.94 5.89
N VAL A 478 -1.36 23.21 5.76
CA VAL A 478 -1.25 23.97 4.50
C VAL A 478 -0.33 25.16 4.74
N THR A 479 0.59 25.39 3.82
CA THR A 479 1.41 26.59 3.82
C THR A 479 1.42 27.21 2.42
N GLU A 480 1.70 28.50 2.37
CA GLU A 480 1.83 29.26 1.12
C GLU A 480 3.27 29.69 0.93
N TYR A 481 3.75 29.66 -0.31
CA TYR A 481 5.07 30.15 -0.69
C TYR A 481 5.00 30.99 -1.97
N SER A 482 5.89 31.97 -2.09
CA SER A 482 6.12 32.74 -3.34
C SER A 482 7.33 32.20 -4.09
N GLU A 483 7.53 32.66 -5.31
CA GLU A 483 8.60 32.20 -6.19
C GLU A 483 9.99 32.36 -5.55
N ASP A 484 10.22 33.47 -4.85
CA ASP A 484 11.43 33.76 -4.07
C ASP A 484 11.59 32.93 -2.78
N GLN A 485 10.56 32.17 -2.41
CA GLN A 485 10.55 31.31 -1.21
C GLN A 485 10.67 29.79 -1.53
N LEU A 486 10.87 29.41 -2.79
CA LEU A 486 11.03 27.99 -3.14
C LEU A 486 12.21 27.36 -2.36
N GLU A 487 13.30 28.09 -2.16
CA GLU A 487 14.44 27.62 -1.36
C GLU A 487 14.04 27.25 0.08
N LEU A 488 13.12 27.99 0.70
CA LEU A 488 12.63 27.68 2.05
C LEU A 488 11.77 26.40 2.04
N VAL A 489 11.03 26.15 0.96
CA VAL A 489 10.27 24.88 0.80
C VAL A 489 11.27 23.73 0.70
N LEU A 490 12.29 23.85 -0.14
CA LEU A 490 13.31 22.81 -0.33
C LEU A 490 14.13 22.57 0.95
N GLU A 491 14.41 23.62 1.74
CA GLU A 491 15.00 23.48 3.08
C GLU A 491 14.08 22.69 4.03
N ALA A 492 12.77 22.93 3.97
CA ALA A 492 11.82 22.16 4.77
C ALA A 492 11.83 20.67 4.39
N LEU A 493 11.92 20.36 3.08
CA LEU A 493 12.00 18.97 2.61
C LEU A 493 13.29 18.28 3.07
N GLU A 494 14.43 18.97 2.99
CA GLU A 494 15.74 18.47 3.43
C GLU A 494 15.76 18.15 4.92
N ARG A 495 15.03 18.92 5.74
CA ARG A 495 14.95 18.71 7.18
C ARG A 495 14.00 17.59 7.61
N MET A 496 13.12 17.12 6.71
CA MET A 496 12.23 15.99 6.99
C MET A 496 13.02 14.69 7.02
N ASN A 497 12.64 13.76 7.89
CA ASN A 497 13.32 12.48 8.05
C ASN A 497 12.51 11.28 7.52
N ALA A 498 11.24 11.50 7.17
CA ALA A 498 10.35 10.45 6.65
C ALA A 498 10.07 10.72 5.17
N HIS A 499 10.51 9.82 4.28
CA HIS A 499 10.53 10.03 2.83
C HIS A 499 9.79 8.91 2.08
N LEU A 500 8.49 8.69 2.42
CA LEU A 500 7.71 7.65 1.77
C LEU A 500 7.18 8.13 0.42
N THR A 501 6.17 9.01 0.40
CA THR A 501 5.62 9.51 -0.86
C THR A 501 5.65 11.03 -0.97
N ALA A 502 5.60 11.52 -2.21
CA ALA A 502 5.52 12.94 -2.49
C ALA A 502 4.79 13.21 -3.81
N ALA A 503 4.27 14.43 -3.96
CA ALA A 503 3.66 14.89 -5.20
C ALA A 503 4.16 16.27 -5.60
N VAL A 504 4.60 16.42 -6.85
CA VAL A 504 4.99 17.69 -7.45
C VAL A 504 4.01 18.00 -8.58
N VAL A 505 3.10 18.94 -8.35
CA VAL A 505 1.99 19.28 -9.24
C VAL A 505 2.38 20.48 -10.09
N SER A 506 2.80 20.24 -11.30
CA SER A 506 3.16 21.24 -12.31
C SER A 506 3.29 20.57 -13.68
N ASN A 507 3.12 21.33 -14.75
CA ASN A 507 3.52 20.95 -16.11
C ASN A 507 4.79 21.68 -16.58
N ASP A 508 5.36 22.56 -15.74
CA ASP A 508 6.65 23.21 -16.02
C ASP A 508 7.79 22.22 -15.80
N PRO A 509 8.52 21.81 -16.85
CA PRO A 509 9.60 20.85 -16.73
C PRO A 509 10.79 21.36 -15.92
N LEU A 510 11.05 22.66 -15.88
CA LEU A 510 12.17 23.24 -15.11
C LEU A 510 11.83 23.22 -13.63
N PHE A 511 10.59 23.61 -13.27
CA PHE A 511 10.13 23.50 -11.89
C PHE A 511 10.14 22.04 -11.39
N LEU A 512 9.66 21.11 -12.23
CA LEU A 512 9.69 19.67 -11.89
C LEU A 512 11.13 19.20 -11.67
N GLN A 513 12.08 19.54 -12.54
CA GLN A 513 13.47 19.12 -12.40
C GLN A 513 14.12 19.70 -11.15
N GLU A 514 13.86 20.95 -10.82
CA GLU A 514 14.38 21.61 -9.62
C GLU A 514 13.94 20.88 -8.34
N VAL A 515 12.63 20.65 -8.19
CA VAL A 515 12.08 19.99 -7.00
C VAL A 515 12.48 18.51 -6.94
N LEU A 516 12.39 17.80 -8.06
CA LEU A 516 12.73 16.36 -8.11
C LEU A 516 14.22 16.10 -7.90
N GLY A 517 15.07 16.99 -8.36
CA GLY A 517 16.53 16.88 -8.16
C GLY A 517 16.98 17.13 -6.72
N ARG A 518 16.11 17.72 -5.90
CA ARG A 518 16.39 18.11 -4.51
C ARG A 518 15.45 17.47 -3.49
N SER A 519 14.79 16.36 -3.86
CA SER A 519 13.93 15.56 -2.98
C SER A 519 14.34 14.10 -3.02
N VAL A 520 14.01 13.32 -1.98
CA VAL A 520 14.50 11.94 -1.81
C VAL A 520 13.38 10.93 -1.52
N ASN A 521 12.10 11.30 -1.68
CA ASN A 521 10.98 10.39 -1.38
C ASN A 521 11.03 9.16 -2.29
N GLY A 522 10.79 7.98 -1.70
CA GLY A 522 10.92 6.70 -2.39
C GLY A 522 9.91 6.50 -3.52
N THR A 523 8.72 7.11 -3.39
CA THR A 523 7.71 7.15 -4.45
C THR A 523 7.29 8.59 -4.69
N THR A 524 7.71 9.20 -5.78
CA THR A 524 7.39 10.59 -6.11
C THR A 524 6.57 10.65 -7.39
N TYR A 525 5.41 11.30 -7.30
CA TYR A 525 4.53 11.56 -8.44
C TYR A 525 4.77 12.98 -8.96
N ALA A 526 4.91 13.14 -10.27
CA ALA A 526 5.20 14.42 -10.90
C ALA A 526 4.27 14.70 -12.07
N GLY A 527 3.93 15.98 -12.26
CA GLY A 527 3.03 16.47 -13.30
C GLY A 527 1.70 16.94 -12.75
N ILE A 528 0.86 17.55 -13.63
CA ILE A 528 -0.43 18.13 -13.21
C ILE A 528 -1.39 17.09 -12.57
N ARG A 529 -1.20 15.81 -12.82
CA ARG A 529 -2.01 14.74 -12.25
C ARG A 529 -1.37 14.07 -11.03
N ALA A 530 -0.29 14.63 -10.51
CA ALA A 530 0.45 14.03 -9.39
C ALA A 530 -0.42 13.88 -8.13
N ARG A 531 -0.22 12.76 -7.44
CA ARG A 531 -0.91 12.36 -6.21
C ARG A 531 0.11 11.89 -5.20
N THR A 532 -0.27 11.70 -3.93
CA THR A 532 0.59 11.03 -2.96
C THR A 532 0.33 9.52 -2.88
N THR A 533 -0.71 9.02 -3.56
CA THR A 533 -1.12 7.61 -3.47
C THR A 533 -1.69 7.09 -4.79
N GLY A 534 -1.58 5.79 -5.02
CA GLY A 534 -2.53 4.99 -5.77
C GLY A 534 -2.35 4.79 -7.27
N ALA A 535 -1.24 5.11 -7.93
CA ALA A 535 -1.08 4.77 -9.35
C ALA A 535 0.36 4.93 -9.86
N PRO A 536 0.80 4.16 -10.86
CA PRO A 536 0.13 3.00 -11.47
C PRO A 536 0.20 1.75 -10.59
N GLN A 537 -0.58 0.73 -10.95
CA GLN A 537 -0.46 -0.60 -10.32
C GLN A 537 0.96 -1.15 -10.55
N ASN A 538 1.47 -1.92 -9.55
CA ASN A 538 2.79 -2.54 -9.61
C ASN A 538 3.97 -1.55 -9.70
N HIS A 539 3.81 -0.39 -9.13
CA HIS A 539 4.92 0.52 -8.92
C HIS A 539 5.63 0.19 -7.60
N TRP A 540 6.87 0.65 -7.48
CA TRP A 540 7.57 0.65 -6.21
C TRP A 540 6.81 1.54 -5.21
N PHE A 541 6.51 0.99 -4.03
CA PHE A 541 6.02 1.75 -2.90
C PHE A 541 6.89 1.43 -1.69
N GLY A 542 7.58 2.41 -1.15
CA GLY A 542 8.49 2.25 -0.04
C GLY A 542 9.32 3.50 0.22
N PRO A 543 9.88 3.66 1.42
CA PRO A 543 10.70 4.80 1.77
C PRO A 543 12.04 4.82 1.03
N ALA A 544 12.63 6.01 0.93
CA ALA A 544 14.00 6.21 0.50
C ALA A 544 14.78 7.03 1.54
N GLY A 545 16.11 7.11 1.38
CA GLY A 545 16.97 7.81 2.34
C GLY A 545 17.34 7.00 3.59
N ASP A 546 16.66 5.88 3.86
CA ASP A 546 17.03 4.93 4.92
C ASP A 546 17.50 3.60 4.30
N PRO A 547 18.72 3.12 4.59
CA PRO A 547 19.22 1.84 4.08
C PRO A 547 18.42 0.63 4.58
N ARG A 548 17.62 0.78 5.63
CA ARG A 548 16.69 -0.22 6.13
C ARG A 548 15.36 -0.22 5.37
N GLY A 549 15.12 0.79 4.54
CA GLY A 549 13.85 0.97 3.83
C GLY A 549 13.42 -0.26 3.04
N ALA A 550 12.16 -0.64 3.19
CA ALA A 550 11.54 -1.77 2.52
C ALA A 550 10.50 -1.29 1.50
N GLY A 551 10.67 -1.69 0.25
CA GLY A 551 9.66 -1.49 -0.78
C GLY A 551 8.67 -2.65 -0.87
N ILE A 552 7.54 -2.39 -1.50
CA ILE A 552 6.48 -3.36 -1.81
C ILE A 552 6.03 -3.19 -3.28
N GLY A 553 5.39 -4.18 -3.86
CA GLY A 553 4.67 -4.10 -5.14
C GLY A 553 5.43 -4.61 -6.36
N THR A 554 6.75 -4.46 -6.46
CA THR A 554 7.53 -4.83 -7.66
C THR A 554 8.45 -6.04 -7.45
N PRO A 555 8.91 -6.68 -8.54
CA PRO A 555 9.97 -7.70 -8.46
C PRO A 555 11.24 -7.19 -7.76
N GLU A 556 11.63 -5.94 -7.98
CA GLU A 556 12.78 -5.30 -7.34
C GLU A 556 12.57 -5.23 -5.82
N ALA A 557 11.39 -4.79 -5.37
CA ALA A 557 11.04 -4.74 -3.95
C ALA A 557 11.16 -6.13 -3.31
N ILE A 558 10.56 -7.15 -3.92
CA ILE A 558 10.63 -8.53 -3.41
C ILE A 558 12.08 -9.02 -3.29
N LYS A 559 12.89 -8.80 -4.33
CA LYS A 559 14.31 -9.21 -4.33
C LYS A 559 15.12 -8.49 -3.27
N LEU A 560 14.95 -7.18 -3.12
CA LEU A 560 15.72 -6.36 -2.19
C LEU A 560 15.31 -6.61 -0.73
N VAL A 561 14.03 -6.85 -0.49
CA VAL A 561 13.51 -7.09 0.88
C VAL A 561 13.76 -8.53 1.32
N TRP A 562 13.43 -9.52 0.48
CA TRP A 562 13.29 -10.92 0.88
C TRP A 562 14.45 -11.82 0.46
N SER A 563 15.55 -11.27 -0.05
CA SER A 563 16.72 -12.05 -0.42
C SER A 563 18.03 -11.27 -0.29
N CYS A 564 19.12 -12.01 -0.13
CA CYS A 564 20.47 -11.45 -0.18
C CYS A 564 21.20 -11.91 -1.46
N HIS A 565 22.28 -11.20 -1.81
CA HIS A 565 23.18 -11.63 -2.86
C HIS A 565 24.05 -12.80 -2.39
N ARG A 566 24.18 -13.82 -3.25
CA ARG A 566 25.15 -14.90 -3.10
C ARG A 566 25.82 -15.15 -4.41
N GLU A 567 27.13 -15.17 -4.46
CA GLU A 567 27.92 -15.48 -5.64
C GLU A 567 28.57 -16.86 -5.50
N ILE A 568 28.51 -17.63 -6.59
CA ILE A 568 29.14 -18.94 -6.70
C ILE A 568 30.07 -18.88 -7.91
N ILE A 569 31.35 -19.10 -7.66
CA ILE A 569 32.36 -19.20 -8.69
C ILE A 569 32.54 -20.69 -9.00
N TYR A 570 32.14 -21.07 -10.21
CA TYR A 570 32.43 -22.38 -10.76
C TYR A 570 33.83 -22.34 -11.37
N ASP A 571 34.68 -23.29 -11.02
CA ASP A 571 36.03 -23.44 -11.53
C ASP A 571 36.26 -24.91 -11.88
N ILE A 572 35.68 -25.34 -13.02
CA ILE A 572 35.54 -26.75 -13.42
C ILE A 572 36.56 -27.12 -14.52
N GLY A 573 37.30 -26.16 -15.03
CA GLY A 573 38.20 -26.37 -16.12
C GLY A 573 39.35 -27.35 -15.85
N PRO A 574 39.98 -27.89 -16.88
CA PRO A 574 41.16 -28.71 -16.69
C PRO A 574 42.31 -27.88 -16.11
N LEU A 575 43.14 -28.51 -15.30
CA LEU A 575 44.39 -27.88 -14.89
C LEU A 575 45.28 -27.58 -16.10
N PRO A 576 46.05 -26.47 -16.09
CA PRO A 576 46.99 -26.17 -17.16
C PRO A 576 47.96 -27.32 -17.37
N LYS A 577 48.18 -27.70 -18.64
CA LYS A 577 49.07 -28.83 -18.99
C LYS A 577 50.50 -28.70 -18.44
N LYS A 578 50.95 -27.47 -18.17
CA LYS A 578 52.27 -27.17 -17.63
C LYS A 578 52.21 -26.75 -16.13
N TRP A 579 51.13 -27.07 -15.44
CA TRP A 579 51.03 -26.76 -14.04
C TRP A 579 52.10 -27.50 -13.24
N ALA A 580 52.82 -26.77 -12.41
CA ALA A 580 53.76 -27.29 -11.44
C ALA A 580 53.49 -26.66 -10.07
N LEU A 581 53.88 -27.35 -9.03
CA LEU A 581 53.72 -26.86 -7.67
C LEU A 581 54.49 -25.52 -7.52
N PRO A 582 53.78 -24.41 -7.22
CA PRO A 582 54.47 -23.13 -6.99
C PRO A 582 55.27 -23.16 -5.70
N SER A 583 56.24 -22.22 -5.62
CA SER A 583 56.96 -21.97 -4.36
C SER A 583 56.01 -21.55 -3.26
N ALA A 584 56.36 -21.90 -2.01
CA ALA A 584 55.62 -21.42 -0.85
C ALA A 584 55.66 -19.86 -0.82
N THR A 585 54.50 -19.26 -0.58
CA THR A 585 54.36 -17.78 -0.46
C THR A 585 54.34 -17.38 1.00
#